data_bfc50a4a3dbd2be247e29b51d360789d
#
_entry.id   bfc50a4a3dbd2be247e29b51d360789d
#
_cell.length_a   1.000
_cell.length_b   1.000
_cell.length_c   1.000
_cell.angle_alpha   90.00
_cell.angle_beta   90.00
_cell.angle_gamma   90.00
#
_symmetry.space_group_name_H-M   'P 1'
#
loop_
_entity.id
_entity.type
_entity.pdbx_description
1 polymer ?
#
loop_
_entity_poly.entity_id
_entity_poly.type
_entity_poly.pdbx_seq_one_letter_code
_entity_poly.pdbx_strand_id
1 'polypeptide(L)'
;MTSTSLSARQPHIVLIPGYWLGAWAWDEVIEKLTSAGALATALTLPGLDPRDPQRAARTLDDQAEAIAGVLDQLGGDVVLVGHSGANGPVSLVLDRHPELIRRVIWVDSGPMANDGAFAPDLPAAVLELPLPDFDTLGQQASIEGLNDQHLTRFRSKAVPEPAGVARASVELTNAARHDVATTLICCSLPSAQVLELATQGHPMFSAVAQLTQLDVVDLPTGHWPMWSRPQELANAIRAAASLTDSRSPGLP
;
A
#
# COMPACT_ATOMS: atom_id res chain seq x y z
N MET A 1 -12.44 10.91 -42.81
CA MET A 1 -12.74 11.10 -41.39
C MET A 1 -11.74 10.26 -40.60
N THR A 2 -10.66 10.88 -40.17
CA THR A 2 -9.61 10.23 -39.39
C THR A 2 -10.07 10.19 -37.93
N SER A 3 -10.44 8.99 -37.46
CA SER A 3 -10.74 8.75 -36.06
C SER A 3 -9.44 8.90 -35.27
N THR A 4 -9.27 10.01 -34.58
CA THR A 4 -8.19 10.22 -33.62
C THR A 4 -8.51 9.33 -32.42
N SER A 5 -7.90 8.15 -32.36
CA SER A 5 -7.87 7.33 -31.16
C SER A 5 -7.26 8.18 -30.04
N LEU A 6 -8.08 8.60 -29.09
CA LEU A 6 -7.59 9.14 -27.81
C LEU A 6 -6.77 8.02 -27.17
N SER A 7 -5.44 8.12 -27.27
CA SER A 7 -4.54 7.25 -26.51
C SER A 7 -4.93 7.38 -25.05
N ALA A 8 -5.43 6.30 -24.45
CA ALA A 8 -5.75 6.29 -23.04
C ALA A 8 -4.50 6.75 -22.27
N ARG A 9 -4.63 7.80 -21.48
CA ARG A 9 -3.51 8.33 -20.66
C ARG A 9 -3.01 7.20 -19.76
N GLN A 10 -1.72 6.95 -19.78
CA GLN A 10 -1.10 5.96 -18.91
C GLN A 10 -1.26 6.42 -17.46
N PRO A 11 -1.79 5.58 -16.55
CA PRO A 11 -1.97 5.97 -15.17
C PRO A 11 -0.61 6.20 -14.49
N HIS A 12 -0.58 7.12 -13.53
CA HIS A 12 0.58 7.29 -12.66
C HIS A 12 0.49 6.29 -11.51
N ILE A 13 1.57 5.60 -11.20
CA ILE A 13 1.67 4.63 -10.12
C ILE A 13 2.26 5.34 -8.91
N VAL A 14 1.52 5.39 -7.80
CA VAL A 14 1.97 5.98 -6.53
C VAL A 14 2.18 4.87 -5.52
N LEU A 15 3.41 4.75 -5.00
CA LEU A 15 3.83 3.65 -4.12
C LEU A 15 4.00 4.16 -2.69
N ILE A 16 3.27 3.54 -1.77
CA ILE A 16 3.26 3.86 -0.34
C ILE A 16 3.92 2.72 0.43
N PRO A 17 5.04 2.98 1.11
CA PRO A 17 5.73 1.97 1.91
C PRO A 17 5.01 1.74 3.24
N GLY A 18 5.24 0.56 3.84
CA GLY A 18 4.78 0.23 5.17
C GLY A 18 5.61 0.89 6.28
N TYR A 19 5.38 0.45 7.51
CA TYR A 19 6.02 0.99 8.71
C TYR A 19 7.54 0.98 8.62
N TRP A 20 8.16 1.96 9.25
CA TRP A 20 9.61 2.21 9.31
C TRP A 20 10.26 2.62 8.00
N LEU A 21 9.51 2.60 6.89
CA LEU A 21 10.03 2.76 5.54
C LEU A 21 9.69 4.15 4.98
N GLY A 22 10.59 4.66 4.15
CA GLY A 22 10.32 5.82 3.29
C GLY A 22 10.30 5.43 1.81
N ALA A 23 10.18 6.41 0.93
CA ALA A 23 10.18 6.24 -0.53
C ALA A 23 11.34 5.36 -1.04
N TRP A 24 12.50 5.44 -0.37
CA TRP A 24 13.71 4.68 -0.68
C TRP A 24 13.50 3.15 -0.72
N ALA A 25 12.46 2.65 -0.05
CA ALA A 25 12.15 1.21 -0.05
C ALA A 25 11.75 0.71 -1.43
N TRP A 26 11.24 1.59 -2.27
CA TRP A 26 10.75 1.30 -3.61
C TRP A 26 11.75 1.58 -4.73
N ASP A 27 13.00 2.05 -4.42
CA ASP A 27 13.98 2.50 -5.43
C ASP A 27 14.15 1.49 -6.57
N GLU A 28 14.35 0.21 -6.23
CA GLU A 28 14.57 -0.86 -7.21
C GLU A 28 13.32 -1.14 -8.06
N VAL A 29 12.14 -1.12 -7.45
CA VAL A 29 10.87 -1.32 -8.17
C VAL A 29 10.59 -0.14 -9.10
N ILE A 30 10.83 1.10 -8.64
CA ILE A 30 10.66 2.31 -9.47
C ILE A 30 11.60 2.26 -10.67
N GLU A 31 12.87 1.87 -10.49
CA GLU A 31 13.81 1.70 -11.60
C GLU A 31 13.25 0.75 -12.66
N LYS A 32 12.70 -0.40 -12.27
CA LYS A 32 12.10 -1.38 -13.20
C LYS A 32 10.85 -0.85 -13.87
N LEU A 33 9.95 -0.19 -13.11
CA LEU A 33 8.73 0.41 -13.65
C LEU A 33 9.05 1.50 -14.69
N THR A 34 9.95 2.42 -14.35
CA THR A 34 10.30 3.53 -15.24
C THR A 34 11.11 3.08 -16.45
N SER A 35 11.99 2.09 -16.31
CA SER A 35 12.69 1.45 -17.44
C SER A 35 11.72 0.77 -18.41
N ALA A 36 10.59 0.30 -17.92
CA ALA A 36 9.49 -0.25 -18.74
C ALA A 36 8.51 0.83 -19.26
N GLY A 37 8.82 2.12 -19.06
CA GLY A 37 8.05 3.26 -19.55
C GLY A 37 6.89 3.68 -18.63
N ALA A 38 6.69 3.09 -17.45
CA ALA A 38 5.65 3.51 -16.53
C ALA A 38 6.00 4.83 -15.82
N LEU A 39 4.99 5.61 -15.49
CA LEU A 39 5.12 6.77 -14.60
C LEU A 39 4.93 6.28 -13.16
N ALA A 40 5.95 6.42 -12.32
CA ALA A 40 5.91 5.92 -10.95
C ALA A 40 6.60 6.88 -9.97
N THR A 41 6.01 7.04 -8.78
CA THR A 41 6.54 7.86 -7.69
C THR A 41 6.29 7.14 -6.36
N ALA A 42 7.28 7.13 -5.46
CA ALA A 42 7.08 6.67 -4.09
C ALA A 42 7.05 7.83 -3.11
N LEU A 43 6.29 7.69 -2.03
CA LEU A 43 6.18 8.69 -0.97
C LEU A 43 6.94 8.26 0.28
N THR A 44 7.49 9.24 0.98
CA THR A 44 7.82 9.12 2.41
C THR A 44 6.70 9.79 3.18
N LEU A 45 5.95 9.02 3.95
CA LEU A 45 4.79 9.55 4.68
C LEU A 45 5.23 10.46 5.84
N PRO A 46 4.38 11.41 6.27
CA PRO A 46 4.58 12.17 7.49
C PRO A 46 4.89 11.26 8.69
N GLY A 47 5.91 11.64 9.46
CA GLY A 47 6.42 10.82 10.56
C GLY A 47 7.60 9.91 10.20
N LEU A 48 7.81 9.61 8.91
CA LEU A 48 8.86 8.73 8.41
C LEU A 48 10.02 9.45 7.71
N ASP A 49 10.04 10.79 7.73
CA ASP A 49 11.22 11.59 7.37
C ASP A 49 12.06 11.85 8.64
N PRO A 50 13.30 11.36 8.74
CA PRO A 50 14.15 11.57 9.92
C PRO A 50 14.50 13.04 10.17
N ARG A 51 14.28 13.92 9.18
CA ARG A 51 14.52 15.36 9.28
C ARG A 51 13.32 16.13 9.84
N ASP A 52 12.13 15.52 9.94
CA ASP A 52 10.96 16.16 10.54
C ASP A 52 11.08 16.18 12.07
N PRO A 53 11.28 17.35 12.71
CA PRO A 53 11.41 17.44 14.16
C PRO A 53 10.11 17.09 14.91
N GLN A 54 8.98 17.07 14.20
CA GLN A 54 7.66 16.73 14.76
C GLN A 54 7.20 15.32 14.38
N ARG A 55 8.08 14.49 13.82
CA ARG A 55 7.71 13.20 13.24
C ARG A 55 6.91 12.31 14.22
N ALA A 56 7.27 12.26 15.49
CA ALA A 56 6.58 11.44 16.51
C ALA A 56 5.14 11.89 16.81
N ALA A 57 4.80 13.14 16.46
CA ALA A 57 3.46 13.71 16.66
C ALA A 57 2.57 13.60 15.41
N ARG A 58 3.10 13.08 14.30
CA ARG A 58 2.32 12.90 13.07
C ARG A 58 1.23 11.87 13.27
N THR A 59 0.10 12.12 12.64
CA THR A 59 -1.13 11.35 12.78
C THR A 59 -1.40 10.50 11.53
N LEU A 60 -2.31 9.57 11.64
CA LEU A 60 -2.82 8.78 10.52
C LEU A 60 -3.49 9.69 9.47
N ASP A 61 -4.18 10.74 9.91
CA ASP A 61 -4.77 11.75 9.01
C ASP A 61 -3.71 12.54 8.26
N ASP A 62 -2.61 12.96 8.91
CA ASP A 62 -1.50 13.62 8.21
C ASP A 62 -0.95 12.74 7.07
N GLN A 63 -0.85 11.42 7.30
CA GLN A 63 -0.41 10.48 6.28
C GLN A 63 -1.41 10.35 5.13
N ALA A 64 -2.70 10.24 5.45
CA ALA A 64 -3.76 10.16 4.43
C ALA A 64 -3.84 11.46 3.61
N GLU A 65 -3.76 12.63 4.25
CA GLU A 65 -3.77 13.94 3.58
C GLU A 65 -2.56 14.11 2.65
N ALA A 66 -1.37 13.65 3.06
CA ALA A 66 -0.19 13.69 2.22
C ALA A 66 -0.34 12.83 0.95
N ILE A 67 -0.96 11.66 1.07
CA ILE A 67 -1.28 10.82 -0.10
C ILE A 67 -2.31 11.53 -0.98
N ALA A 68 -3.43 11.98 -0.43
CA ALA A 68 -4.51 12.65 -1.16
C ALA A 68 -3.99 13.87 -1.93
N GLY A 69 -3.13 14.68 -1.30
CA GLY A 69 -2.52 15.85 -1.95
C GLY A 69 -1.67 15.50 -3.17
N VAL A 70 -1.01 14.33 -3.19
CA VAL A 70 -0.30 13.85 -4.39
C VAL A 70 -1.27 13.38 -5.46
N LEU A 71 -2.35 12.68 -5.09
CA LEU A 71 -3.37 12.24 -6.05
C LEU A 71 -4.04 13.43 -6.74
N ASP A 72 -4.36 14.48 -5.99
CA ASP A 72 -4.92 15.74 -6.53
C ASP A 72 -3.96 16.43 -7.50
N GLN A 73 -2.68 16.54 -7.15
CA GLN A 73 -1.65 17.13 -8.02
C GLN A 73 -1.48 16.36 -9.34
N LEU A 74 -1.69 15.04 -9.32
CA LEU A 74 -1.66 14.18 -10.50
C LEU A 74 -2.96 14.26 -11.31
N GLY A 75 -4.03 14.85 -10.76
CA GLY A 75 -5.32 15.03 -11.42
C GLY A 75 -6.20 13.78 -11.40
N GLY A 76 -5.99 12.88 -10.44
CA GLY A 76 -6.70 11.61 -10.32
C GLY A 76 -6.24 10.57 -11.36
N ASP A 77 -7.06 9.52 -11.54
CA ASP A 77 -6.77 8.38 -12.44
C ASP A 77 -5.45 7.67 -12.10
N VAL A 78 -5.20 7.52 -10.81
CA VAL A 78 -3.95 7.00 -10.25
C VAL A 78 -4.09 5.53 -9.89
N VAL A 79 -3.00 4.77 -10.07
CA VAL A 79 -2.85 3.43 -9.47
C VAL A 79 -2.11 3.61 -8.15
N LEU A 80 -2.81 3.34 -7.04
CA LEU A 80 -2.28 3.49 -5.69
C LEU A 80 -1.79 2.14 -5.18
N VAL A 81 -0.51 2.05 -4.81
CA VAL A 81 0.11 0.81 -4.32
C VAL A 81 0.42 0.98 -2.83
N GLY A 82 -0.18 0.15 -1.99
CA GLY A 82 0.08 0.13 -0.55
C GLY A 82 0.76 -1.16 -0.10
N HIS A 83 1.81 -1.06 0.70
CA HIS A 83 2.51 -2.20 1.30
C HIS A 83 2.30 -2.22 2.80
N SER A 84 1.99 -3.40 3.37
CA SER A 84 2.01 -3.61 4.83
C SER A 84 1.19 -2.55 5.60
N GLY A 85 1.80 -1.90 6.58
CA GLY A 85 1.20 -0.85 7.43
C GLY A 85 0.74 0.42 6.70
N ALA A 86 1.00 0.56 5.39
CA ALA A 86 0.36 1.60 4.58
C ALA A 86 -1.16 1.38 4.44
N ASN A 87 -1.68 0.23 4.88
CA ASN A 87 -3.10 -0.08 4.76
C ASN A 87 -4.02 0.92 5.50
N GLY A 88 -3.60 1.44 6.64
CA GLY A 88 -4.36 2.47 7.37
C GLY A 88 -4.58 3.74 6.54
N PRO A 89 -3.53 4.49 6.21
CA PRO A 89 -3.68 5.75 5.46
C PRO A 89 -4.24 5.53 4.04
N VAL A 90 -3.90 4.43 3.36
CA VAL A 90 -4.47 4.12 2.03
C VAL A 90 -5.96 3.80 2.11
N SER A 91 -6.44 3.10 3.16
CA SER A 91 -7.88 2.85 3.35
C SER A 91 -8.65 4.14 3.61
N LEU A 92 -8.08 5.10 4.37
CA LEU A 92 -8.69 6.41 4.56
C LEU A 92 -8.78 7.20 3.24
N VAL A 93 -7.74 7.15 2.40
CA VAL A 93 -7.77 7.81 1.09
C VAL A 93 -8.81 7.17 0.17
N LEU A 94 -8.92 5.84 0.16
CA LEU A 94 -9.95 5.12 -0.59
C LEU A 94 -11.36 5.48 -0.12
N ASP A 95 -11.56 5.70 1.18
CA ASP A 95 -12.86 6.12 1.72
C ASP A 95 -13.20 7.56 1.35
N ARG A 96 -12.24 8.47 1.43
CA ARG A 96 -12.45 9.91 1.23
C ARG A 96 -12.48 10.31 -0.25
N HIS A 97 -11.67 9.66 -1.08
CA HIS A 97 -11.39 10.04 -2.48
C HIS A 97 -11.37 8.85 -3.45
N PRO A 98 -12.39 7.96 -3.42
CA PRO A 98 -12.41 6.79 -4.31
C PRO A 98 -12.39 7.17 -5.80
N GLU A 99 -12.87 8.36 -6.13
CA GLU A 99 -12.94 8.88 -7.51
C GLU A 99 -11.56 9.24 -8.11
N LEU A 100 -10.55 9.49 -7.27
CA LEU A 100 -9.19 9.80 -7.72
C LEU A 100 -8.39 8.55 -8.07
N ILE A 101 -8.88 7.37 -7.66
CA ILE A 101 -8.14 6.12 -7.71
C ILE A 101 -8.76 5.21 -8.77
N ARG A 102 -7.99 4.95 -9.84
CA ARG A 102 -8.35 3.97 -10.86
C ARG A 102 -8.32 2.56 -10.28
N ARG A 103 -7.25 2.22 -9.57
CA ARG A 103 -7.02 0.90 -8.98
C ARG A 103 -6.18 1.04 -7.73
N VAL A 104 -6.46 0.24 -6.73
CA VAL A 104 -5.55 0.03 -5.60
C VAL A 104 -4.87 -1.34 -5.72
N ILE A 105 -3.58 -1.39 -5.42
CA ILE A 105 -2.78 -2.61 -5.38
C ILE A 105 -2.22 -2.77 -3.97
N TRP A 106 -2.60 -3.84 -3.30
CA TRP A 106 -2.08 -4.17 -1.98
C TRP A 106 -0.94 -5.17 -2.13
N VAL A 107 0.23 -4.83 -1.64
CA VAL A 107 1.42 -5.68 -1.68
C VAL A 107 1.63 -6.29 -0.31
N ASP A 108 1.44 -7.59 -0.21
CA ASP A 108 1.46 -8.39 1.03
C ASP A 108 0.68 -7.72 2.18
N SER A 109 -0.49 -7.20 1.83
CA SER A 109 -1.38 -6.40 2.66
C SER A 109 -2.81 -6.50 2.12
N GLY A 110 -3.74 -5.75 2.73
CA GLY A 110 -5.12 -5.62 2.27
C GLY A 110 -5.79 -4.41 2.92
N PRO A 111 -7.01 -4.06 2.47
CA PRO A 111 -7.76 -2.95 3.06
C PRO A 111 -8.05 -3.20 4.53
N MET A 112 -8.05 -2.14 5.34
CA MET A 112 -8.52 -2.21 6.73
C MET A 112 -10.05 -2.27 6.78
N ALA A 113 -10.57 -3.00 7.77
CA ALA A 113 -11.97 -2.90 8.14
C ALA A 113 -12.25 -1.58 8.87
N ASN A 114 -13.51 -1.12 8.86
CA ASN A 114 -13.91 0.01 9.70
C ASN A 114 -13.58 -0.25 11.17
N ASP A 115 -13.18 0.78 11.90
CA ASP A 115 -12.69 0.73 13.29
C ASP A 115 -11.40 -0.10 13.48
N GLY A 116 -10.77 -0.57 12.39
CA GLY A 116 -9.50 -1.27 12.43
C GLY A 116 -8.34 -0.34 12.84
N ALA A 117 -7.41 -0.88 13.63
CA ALA A 117 -6.16 -0.25 14.00
C ALA A 117 -5.04 -1.29 14.01
N PHE A 118 -3.79 -0.87 13.78
CA PHE A 118 -2.67 -1.80 13.79
C PHE A 118 -2.32 -2.28 15.21
N ALA A 119 -2.27 -1.34 16.16
CA ALA A 119 -1.90 -1.61 17.56
C ALA A 119 -2.79 -0.79 18.51
N PRO A 120 -4.11 -1.10 18.60
CA PRO A 120 -5.06 -0.30 19.39
C PRO A 120 -4.71 -0.26 20.89
N ASP A 121 -4.11 -1.32 21.42
CA ASP A 121 -3.77 -1.45 22.84
C ASP A 121 -2.40 -0.85 23.20
N LEU A 122 -1.73 -0.20 22.25
CA LEU A 122 -0.42 0.40 22.49
C LEU A 122 -0.54 1.53 23.54
N PRO A 123 0.22 1.48 24.65
CA PRO A 123 0.11 2.48 25.70
C PRO A 123 0.31 3.91 25.20
N ALA A 124 -0.48 4.86 25.71
CA ALA A 124 -0.41 6.26 25.31
C ALA A 124 0.98 6.92 25.57
N ALA A 125 1.73 6.40 26.53
CA ALA A 125 3.08 6.84 26.84
C ALA A 125 4.12 6.46 25.77
N VAL A 126 3.81 5.48 24.91
CA VAL A 126 4.66 5.12 23.77
C VAL A 126 4.44 6.14 22.67
N LEU A 127 5.47 6.88 22.31
CA LEU A 127 5.40 7.91 21.27
C LEU A 127 5.81 7.39 19.89
N GLU A 128 6.65 6.37 19.85
CA GLU A 128 7.21 5.82 18.62
C GLU A 128 7.40 4.31 18.74
N LEU A 129 7.24 3.62 17.62
CA LEU A 129 7.50 2.19 17.46
C LEU A 129 8.80 2.01 16.65
N PRO A 130 9.91 1.68 17.29
CA PRO A 130 11.15 1.40 16.57
C PRO A 130 11.03 0.07 15.80
N LEU A 131 11.82 -0.06 14.72
CA LEU A 131 11.98 -1.34 14.03
C LEU A 131 12.55 -2.36 15.03
N PRO A 132 11.87 -3.51 15.26
CA PRO A 132 12.35 -4.57 16.15
C PRO A 132 13.69 -5.15 15.67
N ASP A 133 14.36 -5.95 16.48
CA ASP A 133 15.40 -6.83 15.96
C ASP A 133 14.82 -7.82 14.94
N PHE A 134 15.65 -8.33 14.03
CA PHE A 134 15.16 -9.15 12.93
C PHE A 134 14.68 -10.54 13.34
N ASP A 135 15.12 -11.06 14.50
CA ASP A 135 14.60 -12.32 15.04
C ASP A 135 13.15 -12.12 15.51
N THR A 136 12.88 -11.01 16.20
CA THR A 136 11.53 -10.63 16.62
C THR A 136 10.65 -10.27 15.41
N LEU A 137 11.17 -9.50 14.47
CA LEU A 137 10.43 -9.11 13.25
C LEU A 137 10.05 -10.33 12.43
N GLY A 138 10.96 -11.31 12.28
CA GLY A 138 10.72 -12.54 11.53
C GLY A 138 9.62 -13.44 12.11
N GLN A 139 9.27 -13.25 13.39
CA GLN A 139 8.12 -13.93 14.01
C GLN A 139 6.79 -13.24 13.68
N GLN A 140 6.81 -11.95 13.30
CA GLN A 140 5.64 -11.16 13.00
C GLN A 140 5.37 -11.05 11.49
N ALA A 141 6.44 -10.99 10.70
CA ALA A 141 6.38 -10.86 9.24
C ALA A 141 7.57 -11.60 8.62
N SER A 142 7.32 -12.39 7.57
CA SER A 142 8.34 -13.21 6.94
C SER A 142 9.48 -12.37 6.35
N ILE A 143 10.71 -12.60 6.80
CA ILE A 143 11.93 -11.99 6.22
C ILE A 143 12.56 -12.87 5.13
N GLU A 144 11.84 -13.87 4.63
CA GLU A 144 12.30 -14.75 3.56
C GLU A 144 12.75 -13.96 2.33
N GLY A 145 13.86 -14.39 1.73
CA GLY A 145 14.44 -13.74 0.54
C GLY A 145 15.24 -12.48 0.83
N LEU A 146 15.31 -12.00 2.07
CA LEU A 146 16.21 -10.90 2.44
C LEU A 146 17.60 -11.43 2.75
N ASN A 147 18.61 -10.78 2.19
CA ASN A 147 20.02 -11.02 2.46
C ASN A 147 20.58 -9.99 3.47
N ASP A 148 21.83 -10.18 3.91
CA ASP A 148 22.48 -9.30 4.87
C ASP A 148 22.56 -7.82 4.43
N GLN A 149 22.67 -7.57 3.12
CA GLN A 149 22.69 -6.20 2.58
C GLN A 149 21.30 -5.56 2.71
N HIS A 150 20.22 -6.31 2.43
CA HIS A 150 18.84 -5.85 2.63
C HIS A 150 18.58 -5.53 4.11
N LEU A 151 18.96 -6.43 5.02
CA LEU A 151 18.78 -6.24 6.46
C LEU A 151 19.60 -5.05 6.98
N THR A 152 20.84 -4.90 6.53
CA THR A 152 21.69 -3.74 6.87
C THR A 152 21.06 -2.43 6.38
N ARG A 153 20.62 -2.39 5.11
CA ARG A 153 19.93 -1.22 4.54
C ARG A 153 18.66 -0.90 5.32
N PHE A 154 17.85 -1.91 5.64
CA PHE A 154 16.63 -1.74 6.41
C PHE A 154 16.95 -1.10 7.77
N ARG A 155 17.86 -1.71 8.55
CA ARG A 155 18.24 -1.20 9.88
C ARG A 155 18.80 0.22 9.83
N SER A 156 19.59 0.55 8.81
CA SER A 156 20.25 1.86 8.71
C SER A 156 19.32 2.98 8.26
N LYS A 157 18.25 2.66 7.51
CA LYS A 157 17.33 3.65 6.94
C LYS A 157 15.95 3.68 7.62
N ALA A 158 15.66 2.70 8.46
CA ALA A 158 14.37 2.66 9.17
C ALA A 158 14.21 3.87 10.10
N VAL A 159 13.01 4.44 10.06
CA VAL A 159 12.58 5.51 10.97
C VAL A 159 11.48 4.94 11.86
N PRO A 160 11.53 5.14 13.18
CA PRO A 160 10.45 4.68 14.06
C PRO A 160 9.09 5.22 13.61
N GLU A 161 8.09 4.35 13.57
CA GLU A 161 6.72 4.75 13.24
C GLU A 161 6.11 5.58 14.38
N PRO A 162 5.41 6.69 14.10
CA PRO A 162 4.66 7.40 15.13
C PRO A 162 3.63 6.46 15.78
N ALA A 163 3.70 6.28 17.08
CA ALA A 163 2.81 5.36 17.79
C ALA A 163 1.33 5.77 17.68
N GLY A 164 1.08 7.08 17.48
CA GLY A 164 -0.26 7.61 17.20
C GLY A 164 -0.87 7.04 15.93
N VAL A 165 -0.06 6.87 14.88
CA VAL A 165 -0.49 6.25 13.61
C VAL A 165 -0.89 4.79 13.82
N ALA A 166 -0.03 4.02 14.51
CA ALA A 166 -0.30 2.60 14.74
C ALA A 166 -1.50 2.34 15.67
N ARG A 167 -1.78 3.27 16.57
CA ARG A 167 -2.87 3.19 17.56
C ARG A 167 -4.20 3.64 17.02
N ALA A 168 -4.19 4.57 16.04
CA ALA A 168 -5.41 5.16 15.50
C ALA A 168 -6.24 4.13 14.73
N SER A 169 -7.54 4.10 15.01
CA SER A 169 -8.49 3.36 14.19
C SER A 169 -8.87 4.18 12.95
N VAL A 170 -9.18 3.47 11.86
CA VAL A 170 -9.74 4.09 10.66
C VAL A 170 -11.25 4.21 10.77
N GLU A 171 -11.79 5.39 10.45
CA GLU A 171 -13.23 5.60 10.30
C GLU A 171 -13.57 5.59 8.80
N LEU A 172 -14.25 4.52 8.35
CA LEU A 172 -14.54 4.26 6.94
C LEU A 172 -16.06 4.20 6.74
N THR A 173 -16.62 5.25 6.17
CA THR A 173 -18.07 5.45 6.03
C THR A 173 -18.58 5.40 4.60
N ASN A 174 -17.70 5.57 3.61
CA ASN A 174 -18.06 5.61 2.19
C ASN A 174 -17.96 4.22 1.55
N ALA A 175 -19.09 3.59 1.27
CA ALA A 175 -19.12 2.28 0.63
C ALA A 175 -18.53 2.25 -0.80
N ALA A 176 -18.42 3.39 -1.48
CA ALA A 176 -17.84 3.47 -2.83
C ALA A 176 -16.39 2.97 -2.89
N ARG A 177 -15.65 2.95 -1.76
CA ARG A 177 -14.31 2.37 -1.67
C ARG A 177 -14.27 0.89 -2.08
N HIS A 178 -15.36 0.15 -1.88
CA HIS A 178 -15.44 -1.27 -2.22
C HIS A 178 -15.55 -1.53 -3.73
N ASP A 179 -15.95 -0.51 -4.49
CA ASP A 179 -16.10 -0.57 -5.94
C ASP A 179 -14.85 -0.12 -6.69
N VAL A 180 -13.82 0.35 -5.98
CA VAL A 180 -12.53 0.64 -6.58
C VAL A 180 -11.85 -0.68 -6.97
N ALA A 181 -11.46 -0.79 -8.25
CA ALA A 181 -10.77 -1.98 -8.74
C ALA A 181 -9.53 -2.27 -7.88
N THR A 182 -9.43 -3.49 -7.39
CA THR A 182 -8.43 -3.89 -6.39
C THR A 182 -7.63 -5.09 -6.87
N THR A 183 -6.32 -5.06 -6.62
CA THR A 183 -5.45 -6.22 -6.81
C THR A 183 -4.72 -6.53 -5.51
N LEU A 184 -4.76 -7.79 -5.07
CA LEU A 184 -3.89 -8.28 -4.00
C LEU A 184 -2.67 -8.97 -4.63
N ILE A 185 -1.46 -8.52 -4.28
CA ILE A 185 -0.21 -9.24 -4.56
C ILE A 185 0.17 -9.95 -3.26
N CYS A 186 -0.12 -11.23 -3.22
CA CYS A 186 0.06 -12.09 -2.06
C CYS A 186 1.48 -12.68 -2.05
N CYS A 187 2.26 -12.41 -1.00
CA CYS A 187 3.67 -12.79 -0.92
C CYS A 187 3.93 -13.81 0.18
N SER A 188 3.79 -13.43 1.44
CA SER A 188 4.04 -14.28 2.61
C SER A 188 2.92 -15.30 2.86
N LEU A 189 1.69 -15.00 2.42
CA LEU A 189 0.54 -15.89 2.44
C LEU A 189 0.04 -16.12 1.01
N PRO A 190 -0.29 -17.38 0.62
CA PRO A 190 -0.92 -17.65 -0.66
C PRO A 190 -2.30 -16.99 -0.77
N SER A 191 -2.68 -16.53 -1.96
CA SER A 191 -3.98 -15.89 -2.21
C SER A 191 -5.17 -16.77 -1.81
N ALA A 192 -5.08 -18.08 -2.03
CA ALA A 192 -6.12 -19.03 -1.60
C ALA A 192 -6.38 -18.96 -0.09
N GLN A 193 -5.33 -18.85 0.72
CA GLN A 193 -5.45 -18.74 2.18
C GLN A 193 -6.01 -17.37 2.58
N VAL A 194 -5.58 -16.29 1.94
CA VAL A 194 -6.12 -14.93 2.17
C VAL A 194 -7.61 -14.88 1.91
N LEU A 195 -8.07 -15.45 0.78
CA LEU A 195 -9.49 -15.49 0.40
C LEU A 195 -10.32 -16.39 1.35
N GLU A 196 -9.76 -17.51 1.79
CA GLU A 196 -10.40 -18.37 2.77
C GLU A 196 -10.61 -17.66 4.10
N LEU A 197 -9.57 -17.01 4.63
CA LEU A 197 -9.64 -16.23 5.87
C LEU A 197 -10.62 -15.04 5.75
N ALA A 198 -10.66 -14.38 4.58
CA ALA A 198 -11.62 -13.32 4.30
C ALA A 198 -13.08 -13.85 4.37
N THR A 199 -13.35 -15.00 3.76
CA THR A 199 -14.66 -15.66 3.75
C THR A 199 -15.07 -16.10 5.16
N GLN A 200 -14.12 -16.50 6.00
CA GLN A 200 -14.34 -16.87 7.40
C GLN A 200 -14.50 -15.66 8.32
N GLY A 201 -14.38 -14.44 7.81
CA GLY A 201 -14.51 -13.21 8.60
C GLY A 201 -13.33 -12.94 9.53
N HIS A 202 -12.12 -13.46 9.18
CA HIS A 202 -10.93 -13.19 9.97
C HIS A 202 -10.66 -11.67 10.01
N PRO A 203 -10.45 -11.05 11.19
CA PRO A 203 -10.37 -9.59 11.34
C PRO A 203 -9.39 -8.91 10.36
N MET A 204 -8.24 -9.52 10.11
CA MET A 204 -7.21 -8.98 9.20
C MET A 204 -7.64 -8.94 7.73
N PHE A 205 -8.57 -9.83 7.32
CA PHE A 205 -8.96 -9.99 5.91
C PHE A 205 -10.46 -9.76 5.67
N SER A 206 -11.24 -9.43 6.69
CA SER A 206 -12.69 -9.27 6.59
C SER A 206 -13.11 -8.21 5.55
N ALA A 207 -12.32 -7.13 5.40
CA ALA A 207 -12.59 -6.10 4.40
C ALA A 207 -12.37 -6.58 2.96
N VAL A 208 -11.54 -7.62 2.74
CA VAL A 208 -11.33 -8.21 1.40
C VAL A 208 -12.63 -8.84 0.88
N ALA A 209 -13.44 -9.44 1.75
CA ALA A 209 -14.72 -10.04 1.37
C ALA A 209 -15.77 -9.01 0.88
N GLN A 210 -15.56 -7.72 1.11
CA GLN A 210 -16.47 -6.65 0.70
C GLN A 210 -16.11 -6.06 -0.68
N LEU A 211 -14.97 -6.43 -1.26
CA LEU A 211 -14.51 -5.89 -2.55
C LEU A 211 -15.32 -6.47 -3.70
N THR A 212 -15.81 -5.60 -4.58
CA THR A 212 -16.67 -5.99 -5.72
C THR A 212 -15.86 -6.31 -6.98
N GLN A 213 -14.63 -5.77 -7.09
CA GLN A 213 -13.73 -5.93 -8.23
C GLN A 213 -12.35 -6.33 -7.72
N LEU A 214 -12.12 -7.62 -7.52
CA LEU A 214 -10.89 -8.15 -6.94
C LEU A 214 -10.14 -9.05 -7.91
N ASP A 215 -8.89 -8.70 -8.18
CA ASP A 215 -7.89 -9.55 -8.81
C ASP A 215 -6.88 -10.03 -7.77
N VAL A 216 -6.32 -11.23 -7.93
CA VAL A 216 -5.28 -11.76 -7.04
C VAL A 216 -4.08 -12.24 -7.86
N VAL A 217 -2.88 -12.01 -7.33
CA VAL A 217 -1.61 -12.43 -7.91
C VAL A 217 -0.76 -13.04 -6.80
N ASP A 218 -0.32 -14.28 -6.96
CA ASP A 218 0.65 -14.88 -6.05
C ASP A 218 2.08 -14.54 -6.51
N LEU A 219 2.86 -13.98 -5.59
CA LEU A 219 4.30 -13.72 -5.72
C LEU A 219 5.02 -14.32 -4.50
N PRO A 220 5.19 -15.65 -4.43
CA PRO A 220 5.71 -16.32 -3.24
C PRO A 220 7.10 -15.81 -2.85
N THR A 221 7.18 -15.12 -1.71
CA THR A 221 8.39 -14.59 -1.07
C THR A 221 8.04 -14.07 0.32
N GLY A 222 9.01 -13.48 1.06
CA GLY A 222 8.73 -12.81 2.32
C GLY A 222 7.99 -11.48 2.17
N HIS A 223 7.77 -10.84 3.30
CA HIS A 223 6.94 -9.63 3.45
C HIS A 223 7.49 -8.38 2.72
N TRP A 224 8.75 -8.39 2.29
CA TRP A 224 9.39 -7.26 1.59
C TRP A 224 9.75 -7.62 0.14
N PRO A 225 8.75 -7.86 -0.74
CA PRO A 225 8.98 -8.26 -2.14
C PRO A 225 9.72 -7.19 -2.95
N MET A 226 9.68 -5.92 -2.52
CA MET A 226 10.40 -4.83 -3.18
C MET A 226 11.93 -5.00 -3.13
N TRP A 227 12.44 -5.87 -2.24
CA TRP A 227 13.86 -6.21 -2.13
C TRP A 227 14.17 -7.65 -2.53
N SER A 228 13.30 -8.61 -2.18
CA SER A 228 13.52 -10.01 -2.50
C SER A 228 13.17 -10.37 -3.96
N ARG A 229 12.20 -9.70 -4.57
CA ARG A 229 11.67 -9.96 -5.92
C ARG A 229 11.32 -8.68 -6.68
N PRO A 230 12.24 -7.68 -6.78
CA PRO A 230 11.90 -6.35 -7.30
C PRO A 230 11.42 -6.37 -8.75
N GLN A 231 11.99 -7.23 -9.61
CA GLN A 231 11.61 -7.33 -11.02
C GLN A 231 10.22 -7.95 -11.19
N GLU A 232 9.95 -9.04 -10.48
CA GLU A 232 8.68 -9.74 -10.54
C GLU A 232 7.56 -8.88 -9.95
N LEU A 233 7.84 -8.15 -8.84
CA LEU A 233 6.91 -7.21 -8.25
C LEU A 233 6.58 -6.06 -9.20
N ALA A 234 7.58 -5.45 -9.83
CA ALA A 234 7.36 -4.40 -10.83
C ALA A 234 6.51 -4.89 -12.01
N ASN A 235 6.75 -6.12 -12.48
CA ASN A 235 5.95 -6.72 -13.55
C ASN A 235 4.50 -6.94 -13.10
N ALA A 236 4.26 -7.43 -11.88
CA ALA A 236 2.91 -7.65 -11.33
C ALA A 236 2.16 -6.31 -11.17
N ILE A 237 2.82 -5.28 -10.61
CA ILE A 237 2.24 -3.94 -10.46
C ILE A 237 1.88 -3.36 -11.84
N ARG A 238 2.79 -3.44 -12.83
CA ARG A 238 2.54 -2.93 -14.18
C ARG A 238 1.41 -3.67 -14.88
N ALA A 239 1.35 -5.00 -14.73
CA ALA A 239 0.26 -5.81 -15.30
C ALA A 239 -1.09 -5.40 -14.68
N ALA A 240 -1.17 -5.29 -13.35
CA ALA A 240 -2.37 -4.86 -12.66
C ALA A 240 -2.79 -3.42 -13.05
N ALA A 241 -1.82 -2.49 -13.16
CA ALA A 241 -2.08 -1.11 -13.59
C ALA A 241 -2.64 -1.01 -15.02
N SER A 242 -2.40 -2.03 -15.86
CA SER A 242 -2.85 -2.08 -17.25
C SER A 242 -4.24 -2.74 -17.40
N LEU A 243 -4.78 -3.33 -16.35
CA LEU A 243 -6.14 -3.89 -16.39
C LEU A 243 -7.15 -2.74 -16.56
N THR A 244 -8.00 -2.86 -17.57
CA THR A 244 -9.11 -1.94 -17.77
C THR A 244 -10.24 -2.29 -16.82
N ASP A 245 -10.80 -1.28 -16.14
CA ASP A 245 -12.00 -1.47 -15.35
C ASP A 245 -13.12 -1.98 -16.25
N SER A 246 -13.86 -2.98 -15.78
CA SER A 246 -15.06 -3.48 -16.45
C SER A 246 -16.24 -2.49 -16.36
N ARG A 247 -16.03 -1.29 -15.83
CA ARG A 247 -17.01 -0.19 -15.90
C ARG A 247 -17.06 0.30 -17.35
N SER A 248 -18.03 -0.18 -18.12
CA SER A 248 -18.47 0.57 -19.31
C SER A 248 -18.90 1.96 -18.85
N PRO A 249 -18.45 3.03 -19.50
CA PRO A 249 -19.05 4.33 -19.25
C PRO A 249 -20.53 4.20 -19.57
N GLY A 250 -21.38 4.32 -18.53
CA GLY A 250 -22.82 4.41 -18.73
C GLY A 250 -23.06 5.54 -19.72
N LEU A 251 -23.62 5.20 -20.89
CA LEU A 251 -24.14 6.18 -21.84
C LEU A 251 -25.22 6.99 -21.13
N PRO A 252 -25.22 8.31 -21.31
CA PRO A 252 -26.22 9.20 -20.74
C PRO A 252 -27.64 8.89 -21.21
#